data_d91b46519bb313dca0ee50ee83da9179
#
_entry.id   d91b46519bb313dca0ee50ee83da9179
#
_cell.length_a   1.000
_cell.length_b   1.000
_cell.length_c   1.000
_cell.angle_alpha   90.00
_cell.angle_beta   90.00
_cell.angle_gamma   90.00
#
_symmetry.space_group_name_H-M   'P 1'
#
loop_
_entity.id
_entity.type
_entity.pdbx_description
1 polymer ?
#
loop_
_entity_poly.entity_id
_entity_poly.type
_entity_poly.pdbx_seq_one_letter_code
_entity_poly.pdbx_strand_id
1 'polypeptide(L)'
;CLVGSEMCIRDSVRPGDEVVKKLGGLHKFMVWDKPILTDSGGFQVFSLAGLRKIKEEGVTFHSHVDGRLIFMGPEESMQIQSNLASTIAMAFDECAPAKADRSYIQPSVDRTTRWLERCKREMHRLNSLEDTINKQQMLFGINQGGVIDDIRIEHAKRIADMDLDGYAIGGLAVGETHAEMYRIIESVIPYLPENKPTYLMGVGTPANILEAVERGVDFFDCVYPSRNGRHGHVYTNHGKLNLFNAKYELDERPIEEGCGCPACRKYSRAYIRHLLKAKEMLGMRFCVLHNLYFYNNMMSEIREAIEEHRYSEYKRQKLEGFQNQE
;
A
#
# COMPACT_ATOMS: atom_id res chain seq x y z
N CYS A 1 7.76 3.26 -7.06
CA CYS A 1 6.32 3.38 -7.30
C CYS A 1 5.69 2.02 -7.08
N LEU A 2 4.88 1.87 -6.06
CA LEU A 2 4.11 0.66 -5.87
C LEU A 2 2.90 0.72 -6.80
N VAL A 3 2.82 -0.21 -7.73
CA VAL A 3 1.63 -0.41 -8.54
C VAL A 3 0.68 -1.25 -7.70
N GLY A 4 -0.31 -0.61 -7.19
CA GLY A 4 -1.52 -1.03 -6.50
C GLY A 4 -1.60 -2.42 -5.86
N SER A 5 -1.72 -2.41 -4.54
CA SER A 5 -1.96 -3.58 -3.69
C SER A 5 -3.25 -4.37 -4.00
N GLU A 6 -4.10 -3.89 -4.90
CA GLU A 6 -5.37 -4.56 -5.26
C GLU A 6 -5.19 -5.67 -6.32
N MET A 7 -3.95 -5.92 -6.79
CA MET A 7 -3.76 -6.70 -8.01
C MET A 7 -3.94 -8.21 -7.82
N CYS A 8 -3.55 -8.81 -6.69
CA CYS A 8 -3.52 -10.28 -6.60
C CYS A 8 -4.86 -10.99 -6.79
N ILE A 9 -5.88 -10.67 -6.01
CA ILE A 9 -7.20 -11.31 -6.20
C ILE A 9 -7.86 -10.83 -7.50
N ARG A 10 -7.71 -9.54 -7.83
CA ARG A 10 -8.30 -8.98 -9.02
C ARG A 10 -7.71 -9.60 -10.28
N ASP A 11 -6.38 -9.72 -10.35
CA ASP A 11 -5.69 -10.28 -11.51
C ASP A 11 -5.79 -11.81 -11.56
N SER A 12 -5.91 -12.50 -10.42
CA SER A 12 -6.21 -13.93 -10.39
C SER A 12 -7.62 -14.27 -10.85
N VAL A 13 -8.55 -13.30 -10.78
CA VAL A 13 -9.93 -13.48 -11.28
C VAL A 13 -10.05 -13.00 -12.73
N ARG A 14 -9.39 -11.88 -13.10
CA ARG A 14 -9.35 -11.33 -14.48
C ARG A 14 -8.05 -10.57 -14.72
N PRO A 15 -7.26 -10.96 -15.72
CA PRO A 15 -7.45 -12.03 -16.71
C PRO A 15 -7.16 -13.44 -16.18
N GLY A 16 -6.66 -13.59 -14.96
CA GLY A 16 -6.15 -14.82 -14.37
C GLY A 16 -4.61 -14.81 -14.35
N ASP A 17 -4.04 -15.28 -13.25
CA ASP A 17 -2.58 -15.32 -13.03
C ASP A 17 -1.87 -16.23 -14.06
N GLU A 18 -2.50 -17.30 -14.51
CA GLU A 18 -2.00 -18.17 -15.59
C GLU A 18 -1.86 -17.43 -16.94
N VAL A 19 -2.76 -16.48 -17.24
CA VAL A 19 -2.63 -15.64 -18.44
C VAL A 19 -1.41 -14.74 -18.32
N VAL A 20 -1.21 -14.10 -17.16
CA VAL A 20 -0.07 -13.24 -16.89
C VAL A 20 1.24 -14.04 -16.93
N LYS A 21 1.27 -15.25 -16.35
CA LYS A 21 2.40 -16.19 -16.45
C LYS A 21 2.78 -16.46 -17.90
N LYS A 22 1.82 -16.85 -18.73
CA LYS A 22 2.04 -17.13 -20.17
C LYS A 22 2.59 -15.93 -20.94
N LEU A 23 2.26 -14.71 -20.50
CA LEU A 23 2.75 -13.46 -21.08
C LEU A 23 4.09 -12.99 -20.48
N GLY A 24 4.70 -13.77 -19.57
CA GLY A 24 6.02 -13.54 -19.01
C GLY A 24 6.04 -12.70 -17.75
N GLY A 25 4.94 -12.70 -16.97
CA GLY A 25 4.79 -11.99 -15.70
C GLY A 25 4.42 -10.53 -15.84
N LEU A 26 4.13 -9.87 -14.72
CA LEU A 26 3.63 -8.49 -14.66
C LEU A 26 4.57 -7.47 -15.30
N HIS A 27 5.87 -7.60 -15.08
CA HIS A 27 6.86 -6.67 -15.64
C HIS A 27 6.77 -6.60 -17.17
N LYS A 28 6.71 -7.76 -17.83
CA LYS A 28 6.58 -7.84 -19.27
C LYS A 28 5.18 -7.46 -19.75
N PHE A 29 4.15 -7.93 -19.04
CA PHE A 29 2.74 -7.66 -19.36
C PHE A 29 2.39 -6.17 -19.31
N MET A 30 2.92 -5.42 -18.33
CA MET A 30 2.68 -3.99 -18.16
C MET A 30 3.76 -3.10 -18.80
N VAL A 31 4.81 -3.68 -19.39
CA VAL A 31 6.00 -2.93 -19.86
C VAL A 31 6.57 -2.04 -18.74
N TRP A 32 6.79 -2.63 -17.56
CA TRP A 32 7.24 -1.93 -16.36
C TRP A 32 8.59 -2.50 -15.87
N ASP A 33 9.60 -1.63 -15.78
CA ASP A 33 11.00 -1.99 -15.47
C ASP A 33 11.41 -1.72 -14.00
N LYS A 34 10.47 -1.20 -13.18
CA LYS A 34 10.72 -0.92 -11.76
C LYS A 34 10.16 -2.02 -10.88
N PRO A 35 10.56 -2.08 -9.59
CA PRO A 35 10.00 -3.06 -8.65
C PRO A 35 8.47 -3.02 -8.60
N ILE A 36 7.88 -4.21 -8.51
CA ILE A 36 6.44 -4.44 -8.33
C ILE A 36 6.26 -5.21 -7.03
N LEU A 37 5.38 -4.73 -6.17
CA LEU A 37 4.90 -5.46 -5.01
C LEU A 37 3.49 -5.96 -5.28
N THR A 38 3.24 -7.25 -5.02
CA THR A 38 1.90 -7.84 -5.04
C THR A 38 1.43 -8.13 -3.62
N ASP A 39 0.17 -7.79 -3.34
CA ASP A 39 -0.48 -8.12 -2.08
C ASP A 39 -0.96 -9.57 -2.10
N SER A 40 -1.04 -10.19 -0.93
CA SER A 40 -1.50 -11.58 -0.76
C SER A 40 -2.99 -11.78 -1.01
N GLY A 41 -3.77 -10.70 -0.98
CA GLY A 41 -5.22 -10.73 -1.01
C GLY A 41 -5.90 -10.83 0.36
N GLY A 42 -5.17 -10.93 1.45
CA GLY A 42 -5.70 -11.03 2.81
C GLY A 42 -6.66 -9.89 3.18
N PHE A 43 -6.31 -8.65 2.88
CA PHE A 43 -7.16 -7.49 3.14
C PHE A 43 -8.43 -7.46 2.29
N GLN A 44 -8.37 -7.87 1.03
CA GLN A 44 -9.57 -7.93 0.16
C GLN A 44 -10.56 -8.98 0.67
N VAL A 45 -10.05 -10.12 1.12
CA VAL A 45 -10.86 -11.15 1.80
C VAL A 45 -11.45 -10.60 3.10
N PHE A 46 -10.69 -9.75 3.84
CA PHE A 46 -11.20 -9.07 5.02
C PHE A 46 -12.38 -8.14 4.70
N SER A 47 -12.31 -7.37 3.62
CA SER A 47 -13.39 -6.46 3.22
C SER A 47 -14.71 -7.17 2.86
N LEU A 48 -14.67 -8.49 2.60
CA LEU A 48 -15.83 -9.35 2.32
C LEU A 48 -16.42 -9.99 3.60
N ALA A 49 -16.33 -9.33 4.74
CA ALA A 49 -16.56 -9.86 6.10
C ALA A 49 -17.83 -10.69 6.31
N GLY A 50 -18.92 -10.45 5.57
CA GLY A 50 -20.17 -11.22 5.65
C GLY A 50 -20.22 -12.51 4.82
N LEU A 51 -19.22 -12.77 3.96
CA LEU A 51 -19.23 -13.82 2.93
C LEU A 51 -18.02 -14.77 3.01
N ARG A 52 -17.25 -14.73 4.10
CA ARG A 52 -16.04 -15.51 4.27
C ARG A 52 -16.11 -16.50 5.43
N LYS A 53 -15.41 -17.62 5.28
CA LYS A 53 -15.13 -18.58 6.36
C LYS A 53 -13.63 -18.73 6.49
N ILE A 54 -13.08 -18.34 7.65
CA ILE A 54 -11.67 -18.48 7.99
C ILE A 54 -11.46 -19.77 8.73
N LYS A 55 -10.50 -20.58 8.29
CA LYS A 55 -10.04 -21.81 8.91
C LYS A 55 -8.52 -21.83 8.99
N GLU A 56 -7.94 -22.84 9.60
CA GLU A 56 -6.48 -23.00 9.67
C GLU A 56 -5.86 -23.23 8.26
N GLU A 57 -6.58 -23.92 7.39
CA GLU A 57 -6.13 -24.22 6.03
C GLU A 57 -6.06 -22.95 5.17
N GLY A 58 -6.99 -22.02 5.35
CA GLY A 58 -7.14 -20.80 4.55
C GLY A 58 -8.54 -20.21 4.67
N VAL A 59 -8.93 -19.41 3.69
CA VAL A 59 -10.20 -18.68 3.64
C VAL A 59 -11.00 -19.08 2.42
N THR A 60 -12.29 -19.33 2.62
CA THR A 60 -13.25 -19.56 1.54
C THR A 60 -14.19 -18.37 1.43
N PHE A 61 -14.35 -17.82 0.23
CA PHE A 61 -15.21 -16.66 -0.04
C PHE A 61 -15.81 -16.70 -1.44
N HIS A 62 -16.85 -15.88 -1.67
CA HIS A 62 -17.46 -15.75 -2.99
C HIS A 62 -16.82 -14.58 -3.77
N SER A 63 -16.44 -14.85 -5.03
CA SER A 63 -15.96 -13.83 -5.95
C SER A 63 -17.03 -12.76 -6.17
N HIS A 64 -16.67 -11.50 -6.05
CA HIS A 64 -17.55 -10.36 -6.32
C HIS A 64 -17.78 -10.13 -7.83
N VAL A 65 -17.01 -10.81 -8.69
CA VAL A 65 -17.08 -10.66 -10.16
C VAL A 65 -18.09 -11.62 -10.78
N ASP A 66 -18.08 -12.89 -10.34
CA ASP A 66 -18.86 -13.97 -10.94
C ASP A 66 -19.58 -14.86 -9.90
N GLY A 67 -19.44 -14.55 -8.61
CA GLY A 67 -20.10 -15.28 -7.52
C GLY A 67 -19.53 -16.68 -7.22
N ARG A 68 -18.53 -17.15 -7.97
CA ARG A 68 -17.93 -18.48 -7.74
C ARG A 68 -17.27 -18.55 -6.35
N LEU A 69 -17.29 -19.73 -5.77
CA LEU A 69 -16.62 -20.03 -4.52
C LEU A 69 -15.11 -20.15 -4.79
N ILE A 70 -14.32 -19.38 -4.04
CA ILE A 70 -12.84 -19.36 -4.11
C ILE A 70 -12.31 -19.79 -2.76
N PHE A 71 -11.34 -20.70 -2.78
CA PHE A 71 -10.46 -20.99 -1.65
C PHE A 71 -9.12 -20.28 -1.86
N MET A 72 -8.60 -19.66 -0.81
CA MET A 72 -7.31 -18.99 -0.78
C MET A 72 -6.62 -19.32 0.53
N GLY A 73 -5.48 -19.95 0.45
CA GLY A 73 -4.58 -20.19 1.57
C GLY A 73 -3.18 -19.68 1.27
N PRO A 74 -2.23 -19.90 2.17
CA PRO A 74 -0.84 -19.50 1.98
C PRO A 74 -0.22 -20.03 0.68
N GLU A 75 -0.42 -21.31 0.37
CA GLU A 75 0.16 -21.93 -0.83
C GLU A 75 -0.46 -21.38 -2.12
N GLU A 76 -1.79 -21.23 -2.16
CA GLU A 76 -2.49 -20.66 -3.32
C GLU A 76 -2.07 -19.20 -3.55
N SER A 77 -1.95 -18.40 -2.48
CA SER A 77 -1.49 -17.02 -2.58
C SER A 77 -0.06 -16.93 -3.12
N MET A 78 0.85 -17.77 -2.63
CA MET A 78 2.23 -17.79 -3.13
C MET A 78 2.30 -18.26 -4.58
N GLN A 79 1.52 -19.28 -4.98
CA GLN A 79 1.46 -19.75 -6.36
C GLN A 79 0.99 -18.64 -7.32
N ILE A 80 -0.06 -17.91 -6.96
CA ILE A 80 -0.57 -16.78 -7.74
C ILE A 80 0.51 -15.70 -7.89
N GLN A 81 1.15 -15.30 -6.80
CA GLN A 81 2.19 -14.25 -6.81
C GLN A 81 3.44 -14.70 -7.59
N SER A 82 3.80 -15.98 -7.54
CA SER A 82 4.85 -16.57 -8.37
C SER A 82 4.51 -16.51 -9.87
N ASN A 83 3.26 -16.83 -10.26
CA ASN A 83 2.80 -16.72 -11.63
C ASN A 83 2.78 -15.25 -12.12
N LEU A 84 2.43 -14.31 -11.25
CA LEU A 84 2.50 -12.88 -11.51
C LEU A 84 3.94 -12.37 -11.62
N ALA A 85 4.91 -13.06 -11.03
CA ALA A 85 6.35 -12.78 -11.07
C ALA A 85 6.71 -11.36 -10.61
N SER A 86 6.05 -10.87 -9.55
CA SER A 86 6.38 -9.60 -8.92
C SER A 86 7.79 -9.62 -8.31
N THR A 87 8.34 -8.45 -8.02
CA THR A 87 9.62 -8.33 -7.31
C THR A 87 9.48 -8.73 -5.85
N ILE A 88 8.37 -8.28 -5.22
CA ILE A 88 8.06 -8.52 -3.79
C ILE A 88 6.68 -9.16 -3.72
N ALA A 89 6.57 -10.27 -3.00
CA ALA A 89 5.32 -10.92 -2.65
C ALA A 89 5.03 -10.74 -1.16
N MET A 90 3.79 -10.38 -0.81
CA MET A 90 3.35 -10.31 0.57
C MET A 90 2.89 -11.69 1.06
N ALA A 91 3.24 -12.04 2.28
CA ALA A 91 2.72 -13.25 2.91
C ALA A 91 1.20 -13.17 3.09
N PHE A 92 0.54 -14.32 3.00
CA PHE A 92 -0.90 -14.40 3.28
C PHE A 92 -1.15 -14.26 4.78
N ASP A 93 -2.00 -13.32 5.16
CA ASP A 93 -2.27 -12.95 6.55
C ASP A 93 -3.76 -12.84 6.85
N GLU A 94 -4.09 -12.79 8.13
CA GLU A 94 -5.43 -12.41 8.59
C GLU A 94 -5.42 -11.00 9.14
N CYS A 95 -6.00 -10.06 8.39
CA CYS A 95 -6.23 -8.71 8.86
C CYS A 95 -7.45 -8.71 9.80
N ALA A 96 -7.21 -8.62 11.11
CA ALA A 96 -8.27 -8.48 12.11
C ALA A 96 -8.82 -7.04 12.14
N PRO A 97 -10.12 -6.81 12.53
CA PRO A 97 -10.62 -5.47 12.76
C PRO A 97 -9.79 -4.75 13.83
N ALA A 98 -9.44 -3.47 13.60
CA ALA A 98 -8.55 -2.72 14.51
C ALA A 98 -9.02 -2.67 15.96
N LYS A 99 -10.34 -2.65 16.17
CA LYS A 99 -10.99 -2.59 17.51
C LYS A 99 -11.56 -3.94 17.96
N ALA A 100 -11.08 -5.05 17.39
CA ALA A 100 -11.46 -6.37 17.87
C ALA A 100 -10.85 -6.64 19.25
N ASP A 101 -11.55 -7.46 20.05
CA ASP A 101 -11.07 -7.86 21.38
C ASP A 101 -9.81 -8.73 21.29
N ARG A 102 -9.00 -8.69 22.35
CA ARG A 102 -7.79 -9.54 22.48
C ARG A 102 -8.08 -11.02 22.22
N SER A 103 -9.23 -11.51 22.67
CA SER A 103 -9.68 -12.91 22.46
C SER A 103 -9.83 -13.31 21.00
N TYR A 104 -10.03 -12.33 20.08
CA TYR A 104 -10.04 -12.53 18.65
C TYR A 104 -8.65 -12.28 18.04
N ILE A 105 -8.00 -11.19 18.45
CA ILE A 105 -6.73 -10.74 17.85
C ILE A 105 -5.61 -11.76 18.10
N GLN A 106 -5.49 -12.31 19.33
CA GLN A 106 -4.41 -13.24 19.62
C GLN A 106 -4.44 -14.52 18.76
N PRO A 107 -5.56 -15.25 18.64
CA PRO A 107 -5.64 -16.41 17.74
C PRO A 107 -5.43 -16.05 16.25
N SER A 108 -5.86 -14.86 15.82
CA SER A 108 -5.65 -14.36 14.46
C SER A 108 -4.17 -14.14 14.16
N VAL A 109 -3.43 -13.53 15.08
CA VAL A 109 -1.98 -13.33 14.99
C VAL A 109 -1.22 -14.65 14.99
N ASP A 110 -1.60 -15.60 15.86
CA ASP A 110 -0.99 -16.92 15.90
C ASP A 110 -1.22 -17.70 14.59
N ARG A 111 -2.39 -17.55 13.97
CA ARG A 111 -2.68 -18.11 12.65
C ARG A 111 -1.84 -17.45 11.57
N THR A 112 -1.76 -16.12 11.57
CA THR A 112 -0.92 -15.36 10.63
C THR A 112 0.54 -15.80 10.69
N THR A 113 1.07 -16.07 11.89
CA THR A 113 2.43 -16.60 12.07
C THR A 113 2.60 -17.98 11.41
N ARG A 114 1.67 -18.91 11.63
CA ARG A 114 1.71 -20.25 10.98
C ARG A 114 1.53 -20.17 9.47
N TRP A 115 0.69 -19.26 9.00
CA TRP A 115 0.51 -19.01 7.57
C TRP A 115 1.78 -18.44 6.92
N LEU A 116 2.49 -17.55 7.62
CA LEU A 116 3.77 -17.02 7.16
C LEU A 116 4.83 -18.13 6.98
N GLU A 117 4.91 -19.09 7.92
CA GLU A 117 5.79 -20.25 7.80
C GLU A 117 5.45 -21.10 6.55
N ARG A 118 4.17 -21.26 6.25
CA ARG A 118 3.70 -21.96 5.04
C ARG A 118 4.05 -21.18 3.79
N CYS A 119 3.82 -19.86 3.78
CA CYS A 119 4.22 -18.98 2.68
C CYS A 119 5.73 -19.08 2.39
N LYS A 120 6.56 -19.02 3.43
CA LYS A 120 8.02 -19.13 3.29
C LYS A 120 8.44 -20.46 2.65
N ARG A 121 7.89 -21.58 3.13
CA ARG A 121 8.19 -22.90 2.54
C ARG A 121 7.74 -22.99 1.08
N GLU A 122 6.55 -22.51 0.78
CA GLU A 122 6.01 -22.56 -0.58
C GLU A 122 6.78 -21.63 -1.51
N MET A 123 7.18 -20.44 -1.09
CA MET A 123 8.03 -19.53 -1.86
C MET A 123 9.37 -20.18 -2.22
N HIS A 124 10.03 -20.83 -1.26
CA HIS A 124 11.26 -21.56 -1.52
C HIS A 124 11.06 -22.67 -2.54
N ARG A 125 9.98 -23.45 -2.43
CA ARG A 125 9.64 -24.49 -3.39
C ARG A 125 9.43 -23.92 -4.79
N LEU A 126 8.63 -22.86 -4.90
CA LEU A 126 8.32 -22.22 -6.18
C LEU A 126 9.57 -21.62 -6.84
N ASN A 127 10.41 -20.93 -6.08
CA ASN A 127 11.64 -20.31 -6.58
C ASN A 127 12.66 -21.37 -7.07
N SER A 128 12.53 -22.63 -6.67
CA SER A 128 13.39 -23.74 -7.14
C SER A 128 12.93 -24.40 -8.43
N LEU A 129 11.70 -24.14 -8.89
CA LEU A 129 11.15 -24.75 -10.10
C LEU A 129 11.77 -24.15 -11.37
N GLU A 130 11.91 -24.97 -12.41
CA GLU A 130 12.51 -24.54 -13.69
C GLU A 130 11.66 -23.51 -14.43
N ASP A 131 10.33 -23.66 -14.37
CA ASP A 131 9.33 -22.82 -15.06
C ASP A 131 8.95 -21.55 -14.31
N THR A 132 9.53 -21.29 -13.14
CA THR A 132 9.31 -20.05 -12.39
C THR A 132 10.00 -18.87 -13.11
N ILE A 133 9.21 -17.83 -13.39
CA ILE A 133 9.66 -16.64 -14.13
C ILE A 133 10.64 -15.82 -13.27
N ASN A 134 10.29 -15.52 -12.04
CA ASN A 134 11.13 -14.76 -11.09
C ASN A 134 11.58 -15.67 -9.95
N LYS A 135 12.77 -16.27 -10.09
CA LYS A 135 13.37 -17.16 -9.07
C LYS A 135 13.96 -16.41 -7.86
N GLN A 136 13.98 -15.09 -7.92
CA GLN A 136 14.49 -14.20 -6.86
C GLN A 136 13.36 -13.35 -6.27
N GLN A 137 12.11 -13.81 -6.36
CA GLN A 137 10.99 -13.13 -5.76
C GLN A 137 11.16 -13.07 -4.24
N MET A 138 11.11 -11.87 -3.69
CA MET A 138 11.27 -11.59 -2.26
C MET A 138 9.95 -11.82 -1.52
N LEU A 139 10.03 -12.30 -0.27
CA LEU A 139 8.89 -12.49 0.62
C LEU A 139 8.93 -11.50 1.77
N PHE A 140 7.84 -10.74 1.95
CA PHE A 140 7.64 -9.86 3.09
C PHE A 140 6.62 -10.45 4.05
N GLY A 141 6.99 -10.52 5.33
CA GLY A 141 6.05 -10.87 6.42
C GLY A 141 5.26 -9.67 6.91
N ILE A 142 4.07 -9.91 7.44
CA ILE A 142 3.16 -8.86 7.89
C ILE A 142 2.98 -8.93 9.39
N ASN A 143 3.38 -7.89 10.12
CA ASN A 143 3.07 -7.72 11.53
C ASN A 143 1.59 -7.36 11.70
N GLN A 144 0.86 -8.14 12.49
CA GLN A 144 -0.53 -7.95 12.87
C GLN A 144 -0.67 -7.83 14.39
N GLY A 145 -1.82 -7.40 14.91
CA GLY A 145 -2.07 -7.28 16.36
C GLY A 145 -3.02 -6.16 16.75
N GLY A 146 -3.76 -5.56 15.79
CA GLY A 146 -4.65 -4.43 16.04
C GLY A 146 -3.89 -3.25 16.65
N VAL A 147 -4.43 -2.65 17.70
CA VAL A 147 -3.79 -1.55 18.46
C VAL A 147 -3.31 -2.02 19.85
N ILE A 148 -2.96 -3.30 20.00
CA ILE A 148 -2.53 -3.92 21.25
C ILE A 148 -1.00 -4.11 21.22
N ASP A 149 -0.28 -3.28 21.97
CA ASP A 149 1.18 -3.18 21.91
C ASP A 149 1.91 -4.49 22.17
N ASP A 150 1.58 -5.21 23.25
CA ASP A 150 2.27 -6.45 23.61
C ASP A 150 2.08 -7.57 22.57
N ILE A 151 0.89 -7.67 21.94
CA ILE A 151 0.65 -8.60 20.84
C ILE A 151 1.48 -8.19 19.62
N ARG A 152 1.52 -6.91 19.28
CA ARG A 152 2.32 -6.37 18.17
C ARG A 152 3.82 -6.64 18.36
N ILE A 153 4.33 -6.37 19.55
CA ILE A 153 5.75 -6.57 19.91
C ILE A 153 6.10 -8.06 19.81
N GLU A 154 5.28 -8.94 20.42
CA GLU A 154 5.53 -10.37 20.38
C GLU A 154 5.50 -10.91 18.95
N HIS A 155 4.54 -10.46 18.14
CA HIS A 155 4.46 -10.86 16.74
C HIS A 155 5.64 -10.31 15.92
N ALA A 156 6.09 -9.08 16.17
CA ALA A 156 7.27 -8.52 15.50
C ALA A 156 8.51 -9.38 15.73
N LYS A 157 8.75 -9.82 16.98
CA LYS A 157 9.86 -10.72 17.31
C LYS A 157 9.75 -12.06 16.57
N ARG A 158 8.56 -12.67 16.55
CA ARG A 158 8.34 -13.96 15.87
C ARG A 158 8.61 -13.87 14.37
N ILE A 159 8.13 -12.83 13.71
CA ILE A 159 8.37 -12.68 12.26
C ILE A 159 9.82 -12.29 11.95
N ALA A 160 10.48 -11.53 12.84
CA ALA A 160 11.89 -11.19 12.69
C ALA A 160 12.79 -12.45 12.76
N ASP A 161 12.49 -13.39 13.66
CA ASP A 161 13.20 -14.67 13.79
C ASP A 161 13.09 -15.55 12.52
N MET A 162 12.14 -15.27 11.63
CA MET A 162 11.98 -16.02 10.39
C MET A 162 12.95 -15.60 9.29
N ASP A 163 13.75 -14.55 9.47
CA ASP A 163 14.71 -14.01 8.48
C ASP A 163 14.11 -13.91 7.06
N LEU A 164 13.28 -12.90 6.88
CA LEU A 164 12.61 -12.59 5.62
C LEU A 164 13.36 -11.49 4.85
N ASP A 165 12.95 -11.25 3.60
CA ASP A 165 13.53 -10.18 2.77
C ASP A 165 13.09 -8.78 3.21
N GLY A 166 11.95 -8.67 3.90
CA GLY A 166 11.45 -7.44 4.48
C GLY A 166 10.21 -7.67 5.34
N TYR A 167 9.76 -6.61 5.98
CA TYR A 167 8.68 -6.67 6.97
C TYR A 167 7.65 -5.58 6.72
N ALA A 168 6.38 -5.92 6.88
CA ALA A 168 5.30 -4.95 6.78
C ALA A 168 4.57 -4.80 8.12
N ILE A 169 4.05 -3.61 8.37
CA ILE A 169 3.10 -3.32 9.45
C ILE A 169 1.73 -3.20 8.80
N GLY A 170 0.90 -4.22 9.02
CA GLY A 170 -0.46 -4.29 8.49
C GLY A 170 -1.53 -4.03 9.55
N GLY A 171 -2.80 -3.99 9.12
CA GLY A 171 -3.95 -3.83 10.02
C GLY A 171 -4.01 -2.48 10.74
N LEU A 172 -3.41 -1.43 10.14
CA LEU A 172 -3.53 -0.03 10.52
C LEU A 172 -4.25 0.74 9.40
N ALA A 173 -4.64 2.00 9.66
CA ALA A 173 -5.50 2.82 8.79
C ALA A 173 -6.88 2.18 8.49
N VAL A 174 -7.40 1.40 9.45
CA VAL A 174 -8.69 0.70 9.36
C VAL A 174 -9.69 1.10 10.47
N GLY A 175 -9.48 2.30 11.07
CA GLY A 175 -10.42 2.91 12.03
C GLY A 175 -9.83 3.33 13.38
N GLU A 176 -8.53 3.14 13.60
CA GLU A 176 -7.80 3.72 14.73
C GLU A 176 -7.49 5.21 14.49
N THR A 177 -7.10 5.90 15.55
CA THR A 177 -6.63 7.29 15.46
C THR A 177 -5.19 7.36 14.95
N HIS A 178 -4.77 8.50 14.41
CA HIS A 178 -3.36 8.71 14.01
C HIS A 178 -2.39 8.52 15.18
N ALA A 179 -2.77 8.96 16.39
CA ALA A 179 -1.95 8.77 17.59
C ALA A 179 -1.75 7.29 17.93
N GLU A 180 -2.80 6.47 17.83
CA GLU A 180 -2.71 5.01 18.02
C GLU A 180 -1.82 4.38 16.94
N MET A 181 -1.99 4.78 15.68
CA MET A 181 -1.14 4.29 14.58
C MET A 181 0.34 4.60 14.83
N TYR A 182 0.69 5.83 15.19
CA TYR A 182 2.08 6.21 15.45
C TYR A 182 2.67 5.48 16.65
N ARG A 183 1.90 5.33 17.73
CA ARG A 183 2.30 4.55 18.91
C ARG A 183 2.61 3.09 18.55
N ILE A 184 1.77 2.47 17.71
CA ILE A 184 2.01 1.09 17.25
C ILE A 184 3.27 1.00 16.39
N ILE A 185 3.52 1.93 15.48
CA ILE A 185 4.75 1.96 14.69
C ILE A 185 5.96 2.03 15.61
N GLU A 186 5.95 2.96 16.58
CA GLU A 186 7.03 3.13 17.58
C GLU A 186 7.25 1.86 18.41
N SER A 187 6.19 1.13 18.75
CA SER A 187 6.29 -0.10 19.54
C SER A 187 6.83 -1.30 18.74
N VAL A 188 6.66 -1.32 17.42
CA VAL A 188 7.02 -2.45 16.53
C VAL A 188 8.43 -2.31 15.96
N ILE A 189 8.79 -1.13 15.45
CA ILE A 189 10.05 -0.87 14.74
C ILE A 189 11.29 -1.38 15.48
N PRO A 190 11.46 -1.19 16.80
CA PRO A 190 12.66 -1.64 17.52
C PRO A 190 12.89 -3.17 17.49
N TYR A 191 11.88 -3.95 17.10
CA TYR A 191 11.94 -5.41 17.05
C TYR A 191 12.02 -5.97 15.63
N LEU A 192 12.00 -5.12 14.63
CA LEU A 192 12.25 -5.50 13.24
C LEU A 192 13.74 -5.29 12.89
N PRO A 193 14.33 -6.12 12.00
CA PRO A 193 15.73 -5.99 11.60
C PRO A 193 16.01 -4.66 10.89
N GLU A 194 16.93 -3.86 11.40
CA GLU A 194 17.32 -2.55 10.83
C GLU A 194 17.87 -2.62 9.40
N ASN A 195 18.46 -3.74 9.03
CA ASN A 195 19.04 -3.96 7.69
C ASN A 195 18.04 -4.50 6.67
N LYS A 196 16.76 -4.56 7.02
CA LYS A 196 15.68 -5.01 6.15
C LYS A 196 14.63 -3.90 6.00
N PRO A 197 14.04 -3.73 4.80
CA PRO A 197 13.04 -2.69 4.59
C PRO A 197 11.77 -2.92 5.39
N THR A 198 11.21 -1.83 5.93
CA THR A 198 9.92 -1.81 6.62
C THR A 198 8.86 -1.11 5.79
N TYR A 199 7.75 -1.78 5.56
CA TYR A 199 6.62 -1.33 4.76
C TYR A 199 5.39 -1.05 5.63
N LEU A 200 4.83 0.15 5.57
CA LEU A 200 3.56 0.48 6.23
C LEU A 200 2.41 0.41 5.22
N MET A 201 1.54 -0.60 5.40
CA MET A 201 0.48 -0.92 4.44
C MET A 201 -0.69 0.06 4.52
N GLY A 202 -1.18 0.51 3.35
CA GLY A 202 -2.39 1.31 3.22
C GLY A 202 -2.32 2.75 3.71
N VAL A 203 -1.13 3.25 4.07
CA VAL A 203 -0.93 4.60 4.62
C VAL A 203 -0.16 5.47 3.62
N GLY A 204 -0.50 6.71 3.38
CA GLY A 204 -1.54 7.51 3.94
C GLY A 204 -1.55 8.93 3.38
N THR A 205 -1.96 9.87 4.23
CA THR A 205 -1.84 11.30 3.89
C THR A 205 -0.36 11.72 3.88
N PRO A 206 -0.01 12.85 3.22
CA PRO A 206 1.36 13.36 3.26
C PRO A 206 1.92 13.51 4.70
N ALA A 207 1.10 13.99 5.63
CA ALA A 207 1.49 14.11 7.04
C ALA A 207 1.75 12.74 7.70
N ASN A 208 0.91 11.73 7.43
CA ASN A 208 1.13 10.38 7.97
C ASN A 208 2.43 9.76 7.46
N ILE A 209 2.77 9.98 6.19
CA ILE A 209 4.03 9.49 5.61
C ILE A 209 5.22 10.13 6.31
N LEU A 210 5.21 11.46 6.48
CA LEU A 210 6.28 12.17 7.19
C LEU A 210 6.45 11.66 8.64
N GLU A 211 5.35 11.46 9.36
CA GLU A 211 5.39 10.93 10.72
C GLU A 211 5.90 9.48 10.77
N ALA A 212 5.52 8.65 9.81
CA ALA A 212 5.94 7.25 9.78
C ALA A 212 7.42 7.08 9.37
N VAL A 213 7.92 7.90 8.43
CA VAL A 213 9.35 7.91 8.06
C VAL A 213 10.23 8.26 9.25
N GLU A 214 9.85 9.26 10.06
CA GLU A 214 10.59 9.61 11.29
C GLU A 214 10.70 8.44 12.27
N ARG A 215 9.74 7.53 12.22
CA ARG A 215 9.66 6.33 13.07
C ARG A 215 10.33 5.10 12.46
N GLY A 216 10.98 5.23 11.29
CA GLY A 216 11.75 4.16 10.66
C GLY A 216 10.99 3.33 9.62
N VAL A 217 9.92 3.86 9.04
CA VAL A 217 9.24 3.22 7.91
C VAL A 217 9.86 3.65 6.58
N ASP A 218 10.15 2.69 5.69
CA ASP A 218 10.87 2.92 4.45
C ASP A 218 9.97 3.17 3.24
N PHE A 219 8.81 2.49 3.14
CA PHE A 219 7.93 2.65 1.99
C PHE A 219 6.45 2.37 2.30
N PHE A 220 5.59 2.78 1.37
CA PHE A 220 4.16 2.92 1.57
C PHE A 220 3.39 2.56 0.30
N ASP A 221 2.14 2.12 0.46
CA ASP A 221 1.11 2.22 -0.57
C ASP A 221 -0.04 3.07 -0.06
N CYS A 222 -0.75 3.73 -0.97
CA CYS A 222 -1.91 4.52 -0.56
C CYS A 222 -2.89 4.76 -1.71
N VAL A 223 -4.18 4.60 -1.43
CA VAL A 223 -5.25 4.92 -2.39
C VAL A 223 -5.55 6.42 -2.47
N TYR A 224 -5.12 7.22 -1.49
CA TYR A 224 -5.49 8.65 -1.39
C TYR A 224 -5.12 9.48 -2.63
N PRO A 225 -3.91 9.38 -3.22
CA PRO A 225 -3.57 10.18 -4.40
C PRO A 225 -4.57 10.01 -5.52
N SER A 226 -4.89 8.78 -5.88
CA SER A 226 -5.80 8.47 -6.97
C SER A 226 -7.28 8.64 -6.59
N ARG A 227 -7.69 8.22 -5.38
CA ARG A 227 -9.07 8.39 -4.90
C ARG A 227 -9.43 9.86 -4.82
N ASN A 228 -8.61 10.69 -4.15
CA ASN A 228 -8.85 12.11 -4.03
C ASN A 228 -8.80 12.82 -5.40
N GLY A 229 -7.85 12.47 -6.26
CA GLY A 229 -7.78 13.01 -7.61
C GLY A 229 -9.04 12.77 -8.43
N ARG A 230 -9.62 11.57 -8.38
CA ARG A 230 -10.91 11.28 -9.04
C ARG A 230 -12.07 12.12 -8.51
N HIS A 231 -11.98 12.64 -7.30
CA HIS A 231 -12.97 13.53 -6.69
C HIS A 231 -12.55 15.01 -6.73
N GLY A 232 -11.61 15.39 -7.60
CA GLY A 232 -11.16 16.77 -7.80
C GLY A 232 -10.38 17.36 -6.63
N HIS A 233 -9.92 16.53 -5.70
CA HIS A 233 -9.05 16.94 -4.61
C HIS A 233 -7.59 16.71 -4.96
N VAL A 234 -6.78 17.76 -4.86
CA VAL A 234 -5.35 17.72 -5.17
C VAL A 234 -4.52 18.18 -3.98
N TYR A 235 -3.32 17.63 -3.86
CA TYR A 235 -2.37 17.95 -2.81
C TYR A 235 -1.33 18.94 -3.31
N THR A 236 -0.99 19.93 -2.50
CA THR A 236 0.05 20.91 -2.77
C THR A 236 0.93 21.09 -1.53
N ASN A 237 2.07 21.78 -1.65
CA ASN A 237 2.90 22.16 -0.51
C ASN A 237 2.21 23.14 0.44
N HIS A 238 1.06 23.69 0.05
CA HIS A 238 0.23 24.63 0.83
C HIS A 238 -1.09 23.99 1.29
N GLY A 239 -1.17 22.66 1.29
CA GLY A 239 -2.36 21.94 1.70
C GLY A 239 -3.17 21.34 0.55
N LYS A 240 -4.40 20.96 0.84
CA LYS A 240 -5.29 20.25 -0.07
C LYS A 240 -6.30 21.20 -0.72
N LEU A 241 -6.38 21.21 -2.04
CA LEU A 241 -7.35 22.00 -2.80
C LEU A 241 -8.50 21.12 -3.30
N ASN A 242 -9.71 21.69 -3.31
CA ASN A 242 -10.86 21.10 -3.99
C ASN A 242 -11.19 21.90 -5.25
N LEU A 243 -10.79 21.40 -6.40
CA LEU A 243 -10.94 22.08 -7.69
C LEU A 243 -12.40 22.24 -8.16
N PHE A 244 -13.37 21.64 -7.48
CA PHE A 244 -14.79 21.94 -7.70
C PHE A 244 -15.23 23.30 -7.18
N ASN A 245 -14.45 23.93 -6.29
CA ASN A 245 -14.81 25.21 -5.67
C ASN A 245 -14.94 26.33 -6.72
N ALA A 246 -15.90 27.23 -6.51
CA ALA A 246 -16.20 28.34 -7.44
C ALA A 246 -15.00 29.29 -7.59
N LYS A 247 -14.20 29.49 -6.53
CA LYS A 247 -13.02 30.39 -6.56
C LYS A 247 -12.00 30.05 -7.67
N TYR A 248 -12.03 28.83 -8.21
CA TYR A 248 -11.12 28.40 -9.29
C TYR A 248 -11.71 28.57 -10.70
N GLU A 249 -12.89 29.19 -10.84
CA GLU A 249 -13.57 29.33 -12.14
C GLU A 249 -12.79 30.18 -13.13
N LEU A 250 -12.13 31.22 -12.65
CA LEU A 250 -11.29 32.12 -13.44
C LEU A 250 -9.81 32.07 -13.05
N ASP A 251 -9.39 31.00 -12.32
CA ASP A 251 -8.01 30.86 -11.85
C ASP A 251 -7.11 30.28 -12.94
N GLU A 252 -6.33 31.14 -13.59
CA GLU A 252 -5.40 30.77 -14.66
C GLU A 252 -4.11 30.10 -14.17
N ARG A 253 -3.87 30.08 -12.85
CA ARG A 253 -2.68 29.43 -12.26
C ARG A 253 -2.74 27.91 -12.43
N PRO A 254 -1.59 27.22 -12.46
CA PRO A 254 -1.53 25.76 -12.37
C PRO A 254 -2.06 25.27 -11.00
N ILE A 255 -2.25 23.96 -10.85
CA ILE A 255 -2.60 23.38 -9.53
C ILE A 255 -1.59 23.84 -8.48
N GLU A 256 -0.30 23.80 -8.81
CA GLU A 256 0.78 24.27 -7.95
C GLU A 256 1.86 24.94 -8.77
N GLU A 257 2.27 26.15 -8.37
CA GLU A 257 3.37 26.89 -8.98
C GLU A 257 4.69 26.13 -8.85
N GLY A 258 5.48 26.10 -9.91
CA GLY A 258 6.75 25.38 -9.93
C GLY A 258 6.64 23.85 -10.04
N CYS A 259 5.44 23.27 -10.01
CA CYS A 259 5.26 21.84 -10.14
C CYS A 259 5.59 21.35 -11.55
N GLY A 260 6.48 20.35 -11.64
CA GLY A 260 6.92 19.74 -12.90
C GLY A 260 5.95 18.73 -13.53
N CYS A 261 4.79 18.46 -12.95
CA CYS A 261 3.88 17.46 -13.47
C CYS A 261 3.25 17.87 -14.82
N PRO A 262 2.86 16.91 -15.68
CA PRO A 262 2.28 17.20 -16.98
C PRO A 262 1.01 18.06 -16.92
N ALA A 263 0.22 17.99 -15.84
CA ALA A 263 -0.97 18.81 -15.67
C ALA A 263 -0.60 20.27 -15.39
N CYS A 264 0.26 20.55 -14.40
CA CYS A 264 0.66 21.90 -14.03
C CYS A 264 1.44 22.64 -15.13
N ARG A 265 2.22 21.90 -15.94
CA ARG A 265 2.99 22.49 -17.03
C ARG A 265 2.13 23.08 -18.15
N LYS A 266 0.87 22.65 -18.28
CA LYS A 266 0.06 22.97 -19.47
C LYS A 266 -1.33 23.51 -19.17
N TYR A 267 -1.88 23.25 -18.00
CA TYR A 267 -3.31 23.49 -17.74
C TYR A 267 -3.53 24.30 -16.47
N SER A 268 -4.49 25.22 -16.54
CA SER A 268 -4.92 26.03 -15.41
C SER A 268 -5.91 25.30 -14.50
N ARG A 269 -6.03 25.77 -13.27
CA ARG A 269 -7.08 25.34 -12.34
C ARG A 269 -8.47 25.52 -12.93
N ALA A 270 -8.71 26.64 -13.63
CA ALA A 270 -9.98 26.93 -14.32
C ALA A 270 -10.34 25.85 -15.35
N TYR A 271 -9.38 25.48 -16.21
CA TYR A 271 -9.62 24.46 -17.23
C TYR A 271 -9.87 23.08 -16.62
N ILE A 272 -9.06 22.68 -15.64
CA ILE A 272 -9.25 21.40 -14.96
C ILE A 272 -10.62 21.36 -14.23
N ARG A 273 -11.00 22.46 -13.55
CA ARG A 273 -12.32 22.62 -12.96
C ARG A 273 -13.43 22.45 -13.99
N HIS A 274 -13.30 23.09 -15.15
CA HIS A 274 -14.27 22.95 -16.26
C HIS A 274 -14.46 21.47 -16.63
N LEU A 275 -13.37 20.73 -16.87
CA LEU A 275 -13.43 19.31 -17.20
C LEU A 275 -14.11 18.48 -16.10
N LEU A 276 -13.79 18.74 -14.82
CA LEU A 276 -14.42 18.06 -13.69
C LEU A 276 -15.93 18.35 -13.62
N LYS A 277 -16.34 19.60 -13.84
CA LYS A 277 -17.75 20.00 -13.87
C LYS A 277 -18.52 19.38 -15.06
N ALA A 278 -17.86 19.28 -16.20
CA ALA A 278 -18.37 18.60 -17.38
C ALA A 278 -18.37 17.07 -17.26
N LYS A 279 -17.84 16.52 -16.15
CA LYS A 279 -17.67 15.07 -15.90
C LYS A 279 -16.77 14.38 -16.93
N GLU A 280 -15.84 15.11 -17.52
CA GLU A 280 -14.83 14.58 -18.42
C GLU A 280 -13.75 13.81 -17.62
N MET A 281 -13.49 12.56 -18.01
CA MET A 281 -12.46 11.73 -17.35
C MET A 281 -11.06 12.35 -17.40
N LEU A 282 -10.78 13.18 -18.39
CA LEU A 282 -9.51 13.89 -18.52
C LEU A 282 -9.22 14.80 -17.30
N GLY A 283 -10.25 15.46 -16.74
CA GLY A 283 -10.11 16.26 -15.53
C GLY A 283 -9.65 15.42 -14.33
N MET A 284 -10.28 14.24 -14.14
CA MET A 284 -9.87 13.30 -13.08
C MET A 284 -8.44 12.80 -13.31
N ARG A 285 -8.08 12.48 -14.57
CA ARG A 285 -6.73 12.03 -14.95
C ARG A 285 -5.67 13.09 -14.60
N PHE A 286 -5.93 14.37 -14.86
CA PHE A 286 -4.99 15.44 -14.51
C PHE A 286 -4.80 15.57 -12.99
N CYS A 287 -5.88 15.49 -12.22
CA CYS A 287 -5.80 15.51 -10.77
C CYS A 287 -5.01 14.30 -10.21
N VAL A 288 -5.25 13.10 -10.75
CA VAL A 288 -4.52 11.88 -10.35
C VAL A 288 -3.05 11.99 -10.72
N LEU A 289 -2.71 12.42 -11.95
CA LEU A 289 -1.33 12.61 -12.38
C LEU A 289 -0.58 13.61 -11.49
N HIS A 290 -1.23 14.73 -11.15
CA HIS A 290 -0.65 15.71 -10.24
C HIS A 290 -0.41 15.12 -8.85
N ASN A 291 -1.40 14.45 -8.26
CA ASN A 291 -1.27 13.85 -6.94
C ASN A 291 -0.17 12.78 -6.90
N LEU A 292 -0.09 11.90 -7.88
CA LEU A 292 0.98 10.90 -7.96
C LEU A 292 2.36 11.55 -8.09
N TYR A 293 2.46 12.61 -8.91
CA TYR A 293 3.70 13.37 -9.02
C TYR A 293 4.09 14.02 -7.69
N PHE A 294 3.13 14.66 -7.01
CA PHE A 294 3.34 15.28 -5.70
C PHE A 294 3.89 14.26 -4.67
N TYR A 295 3.25 13.10 -4.55
CA TYR A 295 3.69 12.07 -3.61
C TYR A 295 5.08 11.52 -3.96
N ASN A 296 5.34 11.23 -5.24
CA ASN A 296 6.66 10.74 -5.67
C ASN A 296 7.76 11.78 -5.45
N ASN A 297 7.47 13.06 -5.72
CA ASN A 297 8.41 14.14 -5.48
C ASN A 297 8.69 14.33 -3.99
N MET A 298 7.66 14.30 -3.16
CA MET A 298 7.80 14.33 -1.69
C MET A 298 8.69 13.18 -1.18
N MET A 299 8.52 11.96 -1.71
CA MET A 299 9.38 10.83 -1.33
C MET A 299 10.82 11.02 -1.80
N SER A 300 11.07 11.71 -2.91
CA SER A 300 12.42 12.08 -3.34
C SER A 300 13.05 13.11 -2.42
N GLU A 301 12.30 14.16 -2.07
CA GLU A 301 12.73 15.18 -1.11
C GLU A 301 13.00 14.61 0.29
N ILE A 302 12.18 13.63 0.73
CA ILE A 302 12.40 12.89 2.00
C ILE A 302 13.77 12.19 1.97
N ARG A 303 14.08 11.43 0.91
CA ARG A 303 15.37 10.73 0.79
C ARG A 303 16.54 11.70 0.81
N GLU A 304 16.47 12.78 0.05
CA GLU A 304 17.47 13.84 0.04
C GLU A 304 17.66 14.45 1.43
N ALA A 305 16.56 14.76 2.12
CA ALA A 305 16.61 15.31 3.47
C ALA A 305 17.20 14.35 4.51
N ILE A 306 17.02 13.04 4.35
CA ILE A 306 17.65 12.01 5.19
C ILE A 306 19.15 11.95 4.90
N GLU A 307 19.55 11.88 3.63
CA GLU A 307 20.97 11.85 3.22
C GLU A 307 21.74 13.09 3.70
N GLU A 308 21.09 14.25 3.71
CA GLU A 308 21.65 15.52 4.19
C GLU A 308 21.50 15.73 5.72
N HIS A 309 20.98 14.76 6.46
CA HIS A 309 20.76 14.84 7.92
C HIS A 309 19.87 16.02 8.37
N ARG A 310 18.94 16.49 7.53
CA ARG A 310 18.02 17.61 7.81
C ARG A 310 16.53 17.19 7.83
N TYR A 311 16.26 15.90 8.00
CA TYR A 311 14.89 15.38 7.87
C TYR A 311 13.89 16.04 8.83
N SER A 312 14.25 16.23 10.10
CA SER A 312 13.37 16.85 11.11
C SER A 312 12.98 18.29 10.73
N GLU A 313 13.91 19.06 10.16
CA GLU A 313 13.63 20.41 9.66
C GLU A 313 12.71 20.36 8.43
N TYR A 314 13.01 19.50 7.47
CA TYR A 314 12.17 19.29 6.27
C TYR A 314 10.75 18.90 6.67
N LYS A 315 10.57 17.92 7.56
CA LYS A 315 9.27 17.50 8.08
C LYS A 315 8.49 18.66 8.67
N ARG A 316 9.13 19.44 9.56
CA ARG A 316 8.51 20.61 10.21
C ARG A 316 8.00 21.61 9.17
N GLN A 317 8.84 21.99 8.21
CA GLN A 317 8.47 22.93 7.13
C GLN A 317 7.30 22.43 6.29
N LYS A 318 7.29 21.15 5.92
CA LYS A 318 6.19 20.55 5.15
C LYS A 318 4.88 20.53 5.94
N LEU A 319 4.92 20.15 7.22
CA LEU A 319 3.73 20.13 8.07
C LEU A 319 3.14 21.53 8.29
N GLU A 320 3.98 22.54 8.50
CA GLU A 320 3.58 23.95 8.58
C GLU A 320 2.93 24.40 7.25
N GLY A 321 3.52 24.03 6.10
CA GLY A 321 2.98 24.32 4.78
C GLY A 321 1.58 23.72 4.56
N PHE A 322 1.35 22.49 5.01
CA PHE A 322 0.04 21.83 4.87
C PHE A 322 -1.07 22.45 5.74
N GLN A 323 -0.71 23.19 6.80
CA GLN A 323 -1.68 23.91 7.65
C GLN A 323 -2.09 25.25 7.07
N ASN A 324 -1.26 25.85 6.22
CA ASN A 324 -1.52 27.14 5.57
C ASN A 324 -2.44 26.97 4.35
N GLN A 325 -3.69 26.57 4.57
CA GLN A 325 -4.68 26.44 3.48
C GLN A 325 -5.04 27.83 2.93
N GLU A 326 -4.90 28.03 1.62
CA GLU A 326 -5.46 29.17 0.87
C GLU A 326 -7.00 29.21 0.84
#